data_874905debb96bd1ab3562083a6c97ec8
#
_entry.id   874905debb96bd1ab3562083a6c97ec8
#
_cell.length_a   1.000
_cell.length_b   1.000
_cell.length_c   1.000
_cell.angle_alpha   90.00
_cell.angle_beta   90.00
_cell.angle_gamma   90.00
#
_symmetry.space_group_name_H-M   'P 1'
#
loop_
_entity.id
_entity.type
_entity.pdbx_description
1 polymer ?
#
loop_
_entity_poly.entity_id
_entity_poly.type
_entity_poly.pdbx_seq_one_letter_code
_entity_poly.pdbx_strand_id
1 'polypeptide(L)'
;ILDVLLRLGLYQPGQSELTTQGGLNLTVEARDVYQELANVAMGQAADLLARMLGGFVILPIPNVNVLEVSELHMALNSAASEGTLSAVCQGFIGAGIAGEALVLFHDSSFADLAHLMGHTGSVTRAVELELLMDMSNVLIGAFLRGFANQLDTPFSQGHPTVLGQHRPIEDLIQANRHRWRRTLAIEINYQIRDH
;
A
#
# COMPACT_ATOMS: atom_id res chain seq x y z
N ILE A 1 4.76 9.43 8.57
CA ILE A 1 4.77 9.07 7.15
C ILE A 1 4.16 7.70 7.03
N LEU A 2 3.29 7.53 6.08
CA LEU A 2 2.61 6.29 5.77
C LEU A 2 2.84 5.96 4.30
N ASP A 3 3.45 4.83 4.03
CA ASP A 3 3.74 4.39 2.66
C ASP A 3 2.80 3.25 2.26
N VAL A 4 2.19 3.37 1.09
CA VAL A 4 1.34 2.34 0.50
C VAL A 4 1.95 1.89 -0.82
N LEU A 5 2.25 0.62 -0.92
CA LEU A 5 2.71 -0.02 -2.14
C LEU A 5 1.64 -0.97 -2.66
N LEU A 6 1.21 -0.74 -3.90
CA LEU A 6 0.29 -1.63 -4.61
C LEU A 6 1.06 -2.45 -5.65
N ARG A 7 0.81 -3.73 -5.65
CA ARG A 7 1.34 -4.67 -6.63
C ARG A 7 0.21 -5.20 -7.49
N LEU A 8 0.34 -5.05 -8.78
CA LEU A 8 -0.62 -5.54 -9.76
C LEU A 8 0.02 -6.63 -10.63
N GLY A 9 -0.70 -7.72 -10.82
CA GLY A 9 -0.34 -8.78 -11.75
C GLY A 9 -1.55 -9.22 -12.56
N LEU A 10 -1.34 -9.70 -13.79
CA LEU A 10 -2.41 -10.30 -14.59
C LEU A 10 -2.63 -11.73 -14.13
N TYR A 11 -3.87 -12.05 -13.75
CA TYR A 11 -4.30 -13.39 -13.38
C TYR A 11 -4.89 -14.10 -14.60
N GLN A 12 -4.35 -15.28 -14.92
CA GLN A 12 -4.95 -16.17 -15.91
C GLN A 12 -5.53 -17.39 -15.20
N PRO A 13 -6.85 -17.65 -15.29
CA PRO A 13 -7.46 -18.84 -14.70
C PRO A 13 -6.86 -20.11 -15.30
N GLY A 14 -6.35 -21.00 -14.46
CA GLY A 14 -5.80 -22.31 -14.87
C GLY A 14 -4.28 -22.41 -14.91
N GLN A 15 -3.54 -21.34 -14.69
CA GLN A 15 -2.09 -21.40 -14.48
C GLN A 15 -1.77 -21.19 -13.01
N SER A 16 -1.24 -22.21 -12.37
CA SER A 16 -0.74 -22.14 -10.98
C SER A 16 0.56 -21.34 -10.84
N GLU A 17 1.14 -20.91 -11.96
CA GLU A 17 2.29 -20.01 -12.03
C GLU A 17 1.95 -18.85 -12.95
N LEU A 18 2.14 -17.62 -12.46
CA LEU A 18 2.14 -16.41 -13.27
C LEU A 18 3.31 -16.50 -14.26
N THR A 19 3.07 -17.07 -15.43
CA THR A 19 4.08 -17.15 -16.49
C THR A 19 4.18 -15.79 -17.17
N THR A 20 5.17 -15.02 -16.78
CA THR A 20 5.64 -13.84 -17.49
C THR A 20 6.48 -14.26 -18.72
N GLN A 21 5.85 -14.85 -19.72
CA GLN A 21 6.42 -14.96 -21.08
C GLN A 21 5.93 -13.82 -21.99
N GLY A 22 6.07 -12.63 -21.55
CA GLY A 22 5.90 -11.41 -22.31
C GLY A 22 6.35 -10.30 -21.38
N GLY A 23 7.49 -9.71 -21.63
CA GLY A 23 8.01 -8.65 -20.78
C GLY A 23 6.93 -7.61 -20.60
N LEU A 24 6.52 -7.36 -19.35
CA LEU A 24 5.72 -6.19 -18.99
C LEU A 24 6.56 -4.94 -19.35
N ASN A 25 6.46 -4.52 -20.61
CA ASN A 25 7.01 -3.24 -21.04
C ASN A 25 5.91 -2.22 -20.83
N LEU A 26 6.03 -1.46 -19.75
CA LEU A 26 5.17 -0.32 -19.51
C LEU A 26 5.57 0.78 -20.48
N THR A 27 4.71 1.08 -21.46
CA THR A 27 4.91 2.25 -22.32
C THR A 27 4.72 3.53 -21.50
N VAL A 28 5.22 4.65 -21.98
CA VAL A 28 5.07 5.94 -21.31
C VAL A 28 3.58 6.26 -21.14
N GLU A 29 2.80 6.06 -22.18
CA GLU A 29 1.35 6.32 -22.19
C GLU A 29 0.62 5.42 -21.16
N ALA A 30 0.98 4.14 -21.06
CA ALA A 30 0.39 3.24 -20.08
C ALA A 30 0.77 3.63 -18.66
N ARG A 31 2.00 4.09 -18.42
CA ARG A 31 2.43 4.61 -17.13
C ARG A 31 1.58 5.82 -16.73
N ASP A 32 1.40 6.78 -17.64
CA ASP A 32 0.64 8.01 -17.41
C ASP A 32 -0.82 7.67 -17.04
N VAL A 33 -1.43 6.70 -17.74
CA VAL A 33 -2.78 6.22 -17.43
C VAL A 33 -2.85 5.63 -16.02
N TYR A 34 -1.93 4.73 -15.66
CA TYR A 34 -1.92 4.13 -14.31
C TYR A 34 -1.64 5.17 -13.23
N GLN A 35 -0.79 6.15 -13.52
CA GLN A 35 -0.48 7.23 -12.60
C GLN A 35 -1.71 8.11 -12.35
N GLU A 36 -2.47 8.44 -13.37
CA GLU A 36 -3.71 9.22 -13.24
C GLU A 36 -4.79 8.43 -12.48
N LEU A 37 -4.99 7.14 -12.82
CA LEU A 37 -5.91 6.26 -12.09
C LEU A 37 -5.54 6.19 -10.60
N ALA A 38 -4.26 6.03 -10.30
CA ALA A 38 -3.76 5.99 -8.92
C ALA A 38 -3.94 7.33 -8.22
N ASN A 39 -3.69 8.45 -8.91
CA ASN A 39 -3.81 9.79 -8.35
C ASN A 39 -5.25 10.09 -7.92
N VAL A 40 -6.24 9.77 -8.76
CA VAL A 40 -7.66 9.94 -8.42
C VAL A 40 -8.08 9.02 -7.26
N ALA A 41 -7.70 7.74 -7.30
CA ALA A 41 -8.02 6.79 -6.24
C ALA A 41 -7.36 7.18 -4.89
N MET A 42 -6.12 7.64 -4.93
CA MET A 42 -5.37 8.14 -3.79
C MET A 42 -6.03 9.38 -3.18
N GLY A 43 -6.51 10.30 -4.01
CA GLY A 43 -7.23 11.49 -3.55
C GLY A 43 -8.49 11.14 -2.76
N GLN A 44 -9.26 10.14 -3.21
CA GLN A 44 -10.44 9.66 -2.49
C GLN A 44 -10.08 9.00 -1.14
N ALA A 45 -9.00 8.24 -1.10
CA ALA A 45 -8.51 7.62 0.14
C ALA A 45 -8.03 8.69 1.14
N ALA A 46 -7.32 9.70 0.65
CA ALA A 46 -6.84 10.80 1.48
C ALA A 46 -7.95 11.68 2.04
N ASP A 47 -9.01 11.95 1.27
CA ASP A 47 -10.18 12.69 1.76
C ASP A 47 -10.86 11.94 2.93
N LEU A 48 -10.99 10.61 2.82
CA LEU A 48 -11.52 9.80 3.89
C LEU A 48 -10.60 9.79 5.13
N LEU A 49 -9.29 9.69 4.90
CA LEU A 49 -8.28 9.73 5.95
C LEU A 49 -8.27 11.09 6.67
N ALA A 50 -8.31 12.19 5.92
CA ALA A 50 -8.35 13.55 6.47
C ALA A 50 -9.58 13.76 7.34
N ARG A 51 -10.75 13.28 6.93
CA ARG A 51 -11.99 13.34 7.73
C ARG A 51 -11.91 12.49 9.00
N MET A 52 -11.30 11.32 8.93
CA MET A 52 -11.16 10.43 10.08
C MET A 52 -10.20 10.99 11.14
N LEU A 53 -9.11 11.60 10.68
CA LEU A 53 -8.06 12.12 11.57
C LEU A 53 -8.25 13.60 11.96
N GLY A 54 -9.19 14.31 11.31
CA GLY A 54 -9.37 15.75 11.53
C GLY A 54 -8.17 16.61 11.10
N GLY A 55 -7.31 16.11 10.24
CA GLY A 55 -6.06 16.74 9.81
C GLY A 55 -5.93 16.90 8.30
N PHE A 56 -4.84 17.51 7.85
CA PHE A 56 -4.51 17.60 6.42
C PHE A 56 -3.68 16.40 5.97
N VAL A 57 -4.06 15.85 4.82
CA VAL A 57 -3.28 14.80 4.15
C VAL A 57 -2.61 15.39 2.91
N ILE A 58 -1.28 15.32 2.87
CA ILE A 58 -0.49 15.75 1.73
C ILE A 58 -0.21 14.54 0.86
N LEU A 59 -0.49 14.69 -0.42
CA LEU A 59 -0.34 13.66 -1.43
C LEU A 59 0.70 14.10 -2.46
N PRO A 60 1.86 13.48 -2.52
CA PRO A 60 2.73 13.60 -3.68
C PRO A 60 2.15 12.82 -4.86
N ILE A 61 2.67 13.07 -6.04
CA ILE A 61 2.30 12.32 -7.25
C ILE A 61 2.71 10.85 -7.06
N PRO A 62 1.80 9.88 -7.29
CA PRO A 62 2.12 8.47 -7.17
C PRO A 62 3.20 8.05 -8.18
N ASN A 63 4.09 7.19 -7.75
CA ASN A 63 5.15 6.65 -8.60
C ASN A 63 4.72 5.29 -9.17
N VAL A 64 4.70 5.16 -10.49
CA VAL A 64 4.28 3.92 -11.18
C VAL A 64 5.44 3.35 -11.96
N ASN A 65 5.88 2.16 -11.61
CA ASN A 65 7.00 1.47 -12.24
C ASN A 65 6.76 -0.04 -12.36
N VAL A 66 7.41 -0.66 -13.34
CA VAL A 66 7.56 -2.12 -13.37
C VAL A 66 8.90 -2.44 -12.72
N LEU A 67 8.85 -3.09 -11.57
CA LEU A 67 10.00 -3.41 -10.76
C LEU A 67 10.31 -4.92 -10.81
N GLU A 68 11.57 -5.25 -10.89
CA GLU A 68 12.07 -6.58 -10.55
C GLU A 68 12.22 -6.72 -9.03
N VAL A 69 12.38 -7.95 -8.54
CA VAL A 69 12.46 -8.21 -7.09
C VAL A 69 13.57 -7.39 -6.41
N SER A 70 14.73 -7.28 -7.06
CA SER A 70 15.86 -6.50 -6.53
C SER A 70 15.55 -5.00 -6.48
N GLU A 71 14.87 -4.47 -7.49
CA GLU A 71 14.46 -3.06 -7.55
C GLU A 71 13.37 -2.77 -6.53
N LEU A 72 12.42 -3.70 -6.35
CA LEU A 72 11.41 -3.59 -5.30
C LEU A 72 12.05 -3.55 -3.91
N HIS A 73 13.08 -4.37 -3.66
CA HIS A 73 13.84 -4.32 -2.40
C HIS A 73 14.51 -2.97 -2.20
N MET A 74 15.11 -2.42 -3.25
CA MET A 74 15.75 -1.09 -3.17
C MET A 74 14.72 0.01 -2.91
N ALA A 75 13.56 -0.03 -3.57
CA ALA A 75 12.47 0.93 -3.36
C ALA A 75 11.94 0.87 -1.92
N LEU A 76 11.70 -0.35 -1.40
CA LEU A 76 11.24 -0.55 -0.02
C LEU A 76 12.30 -0.07 1.00
N ASN A 77 13.57 -0.36 0.77
CA ASN A 77 14.65 0.13 1.64
C ASN A 77 14.78 1.66 1.61
N SER A 78 14.55 2.27 0.45
CA SER A 78 14.55 3.73 0.33
C SER A 78 13.36 4.38 1.05
N ALA A 79 12.18 3.75 1.01
CA ALA A 79 11.00 4.21 1.74
C ALA A 79 11.17 4.07 3.26
N ALA A 80 11.96 3.09 3.71
CA ALA A 80 12.14 2.75 5.12
C ALA A 80 13.12 3.65 5.88
N SER A 81 13.67 4.72 5.27
CA SER A 81 14.69 5.61 5.81
C SER A 81 14.79 5.60 7.35
N GLU A 82 15.72 4.81 7.90
CA GLU A 82 16.11 4.67 9.31
C GLU A 82 14.97 4.40 10.32
N GLY A 83 14.94 3.19 10.86
CA GLY A 83 14.04 2.80 11.95
C GLY A 83 13.36 1.47 11.72
N THR A 84 12.46 1.16 12.65
CA THR A 84 11.57 -0.01 12.54
C THR A 84 10.23 0.39 11.93
N LEU A 85 9.63 -0.58 11.25
CA LEU A 85 8.36 -0.46 10.57
C LEU A 85 7.38 -1.52 11.05
N SER A 86 6.11 -1.18 10.93
CA SER A 86 5.01 -2.11 11.05
C SER A 86 4.30 -2.21 9.69
N ALA A 87 3.93 -3.41 9.28
CA ALA A 87 3.42 -3.64 7.93
C ALA A 87 2.16 -4.51 7.90
N VAL A 88 1.21 -4.12 7.06
CA VAL A 88 0.01 -4.89 6.73
C VAL A 88 -0.04 -5.14 5.22
N CYS A 89 -0.39 -6.36 4.84
CA CYS A 89 -0.62 -6.75 3.47
C CYS A 89 -2.06 -7.23 3.28
N GLN A 90 -2.69 -6.85 2.18
CA GLN A 90 -4.03 -7.29 1.81
C GLN A 90 -4.07 -7.64 0.33
N GLY A 91 -4.42 -8.88 0.01
CA GLY A 91 -4.63 -9.31 -1.37
C GLY A 91 -5.94 -8.81 -1.93
N PHE A 92 -5.99 -8.60 -3.25
CA PHE A 92 -7.21 -8.27 -3.98
C PHE A 92 -7.23 -8.91 -5.37
N ILE A 93 -8.43 -9.14 -5.90
CA ILE A 93 -8.62 -9.73 -7.22
C ILE A 93 -9.90 -9.16 -7.88
N GLY A 94 -9.83 -8.89 -9.18
CA GLY A 94 -10.98 -8.48 -9.99
C GLY A 94 -10.59 -8.32 -11.46
N ALA A 95 -11.52 -8.59 -12.40
CA ALA A 95 -11.36 -8.45 -13.86
C ALA A 95 -10.05 -9.03 -14.44
N GLY A 96 -9.60 -10.16 -13.93
CA GLY A 96 -8.32 -10.75 -14.38
C GLY A 96 -7.09 -10.06 -13.82
N ILE A 97 -7.25 -9.11 -12.91
CA ILE A 97 -6.16 -8.45 -12.19
C ILE A 97 -6.10 -9.06 -10.78
N ALA A 98 -4.94 -9.50 -10.36
CA ALA A 98 -4.67 -9.88 -8.98
C ALA A 98 -3.52 -9.02 -8.44
N GLY A 99 -3.60 -8.63 -7.18
CA GLY A 99 -2.59 -7.80 -6.58
C GLY A 99 -2.56 -7.90 -5.06
N GLU A 100 -1.58 -7.23 -4.50
CA GLU A 100 -1.41 -7.05 -3.07
C GLU A 100 -1.20 -5.57 -2.77
N ALA A 101 -1.88 -5.08 -1.75
CA ALA A 101 -1.65 -3.77 -1.17
C ALA A 101 -0.81 -3.95 0.10
N LEU A 102 0.32 -3.26 0.16
CA LEU A 102 1.21 -3.25 1.30
C LEU A 102 1.18 -1.85 1.92
N VAL A 103 0.84 -1.77 3.19
CA VAL A 103 0.88 -0.53 3.97
C VAL A 103 2.03 -0.62 4.96
N LEU A 104 2.91 0.37 4.92
CA LEU A 104 4.07 0.49 5.78
C LEU A 104 3.88 1.69 6.72
N PHE A 105 4.00 1.44 8.01
CA PHE A 105 3.97 2.45 9.05
C PHE A 105 5.34 2.60 9.68
N HIS A 106 5.82 3.84 9.76
CA HIS A 106 6.97 4.15 10.61
C HIS A 106 6.54 4.11 12.07
N ASP A 107 7.22 3.33 12.88
CA ASP A 107 6.87 3.15 14.29
C ASP A 107 6.89 4.47 15.09
N SER A 108 7.72 5.42 14.68
CA SER A 108 7.74 6.78 15.22
C SER A 108 6.42 7.55 15.05
N SER A 109 5.55 7.12 14.13
CA SER A 109 4.29 7.79 13.82
C SER A 109 3.11 7.30 14.66
N PHE A 110 3.25 6.20 15.44
CA PHE A 110 2.12 5.65 16.20
C PHE A 110 1.61 6.59 17.30
N ALA A 111 2.49 7.30 17.98
CA ALA A 111 2.08 8.22 19.03
C ALA A 111 1.23 9.38 18.47
N ASP A 112 1.67 9.95 17.35
CA ASP A 112 0.94 11.04 16.67
C ASP A 112 -0.39 10.53 16.11
N LEU A 113 -0.39 9.34 15.51
CA LEU A 113 -1.59 8.71 14.98
C LEU A 113 -2.61 8.42 16.08
N ALA A 114 -2.16 7.87 17.21
CA ALA A 114 -3.02 7.62 18.38
C ALA A 114 -3.66 8.93 18.88
N HIS A 115 -2.87 9.99 18.95
CA HIS A 115 -3.38 11.33 19.35
C HIS A 115 -4.44 11.83 18.37
N LEU A 116 -4.18 11.78 17.06
CA LEU A 116 -5.11 12.18 16.01
C LEU A 116 -6.42 11.38 16.03
N MET A 117 -6.36 10.11 16.38
CA MET A 117 -7.53 9.24 16.53
C MET A 117 -8.23 9.39 17.90
N GLY A 118 -7.81 10.35 18.71
CA GLY A 118 -8.44 10.67 20.00
C GLY A 118 -8.14 9.66 21.12
N HIS A 119 -7.10 8.84 20.96
CA HIS A 119 -6.68 7.92 22.01
C HIS A 119 -6.05 8.69 23.18
N THR A 120 -6.60 8.52 24.38
CA THR A 120 -6.18 9.27 25.59
C THR A 120 -5.30 8.45 26.54
N GLY A 121 -5.08 7.19 26.26
CA GLY A 121 -4.30 6.27 27.10
C GLY A 121 -2.85 6.10 26.63
N SER A 122 -2.12 5.20 27.30
CA SER A 122 -0.81 4.78 26.82
C SER A 122 -0.93 3.99 25.52
N VAL A 123 -0.06 4.28 24.56
CA VAL A 123 0.02 3.53 23.30
C VAL A 123 0.70 2.20 23.57
N THR A 124 -0.10 1.17 23.80
CA THR A 124 0.39 -0.20 24.00
C THR A 124 0.49 -0.90 22.64
N ARG A 125 1.21 -2.03 22.59
CA ARG A 125 1.30 -2.85 21.36
C ARG A 125 -0.07 -3.29 20.81
N ALA A 126 -1.06 -3.49 21.66
CA ALA A 126 -2.42 -3.82 21.23
C ALA A 126 -3.10 -2.62 20.56
N VAL A 127 -2.93 -1.42 21.10
CA VAL A 127 -3.43 -0.18 20.51
C VAL A 127 -2.73 0.09 19.16
N GLU A 128 -1.41 -0.08 19.08
CA GLU A 128 -0.69 0.06 17.81
C GLU A 128 -1.22 -0.90 16.74
N LEU A 129 -1.50 -2.15 17.13
CA LEU A 129 -2.07 -3.14 16.20
C LEU A 129 -3.47 -2.73 15.72
N GLU A 130 -4.32 -2.23 16.60
CA GLU A 130 -5.65 -1.73 16.27
C GLU A 130 -5.55 -0.55 15.30
N LEU A 131 -4.74 0.47 15.61
CA LEU A 131 -4.48 1.62 14.74
C LEU A 131 -3.95 1.18 13.37
N LEU A 132 -2.99 0.26 13.35
CA LEU A 132 -2.40 -0.27 12.13
C LEU A 132 -3.45 -0.95 11.24
N MET A 133 -4.33 -1.76 11.83
CA MET A 133 -5.38 -2.47 11.10
C MET A 133 -6.47 -1.53 10.60
N ASP A 134 -6.91 -0.59 11.43
CA ASP A 134 -7.96 0.37 11.06
C ASP A 134 -7.51 1.29 9.94
N MET A 135 -6.31 1.84 10.04
CA MET A 135 -5.72 2.69 9.01
C MET A 135 -5.53 1.94 7.70
N SER A 136 -5.02 0.72 7.77
CA SER A 136 -4.81 -0.11 6.58
C SER A 136 -6.14 -0.44 5.89
N ASN A 137 -7.18 -0.79 6.63
CA ASN A 137 -8.51 -1.07 6.08
C ASN A 137 -9.11 0.17 5.40
N VAL A 138 -8.99 1.33 6.01
CA VAL A 138 -9.50 2.59 5.44
C VAL A 138 -8.76 2.93 4.15
N LEU A 139 -7.44 2.94 4.17
CA LEU A 139 -6.61 3.32 3.04
C LEU A 139 -6.75 2.35 1.86
N ILE A 140 -6.57 1.06 2.10
CA ILE A 140 -6.65 0.04 1.06
C ILE A 140 -8.07 -0.02 0.49
N GLY A 141 -9.07 -0.04 1.37
CA GLY A 141 -10.46 -0.11 0.96
C GLY A 141 -10.92 1.10 0.15
N ALA A 142 -10.52 2.32 0.54
CA ALA A 142 -10.85 3.54 -0.18
C ALA A 142 -10.11 3.62 -1.53
N PHE A 143 -8.82 3.29 -1.54
CA PHE A 143 -8.03 3.27 -2.76
C PHE A 143 -8.59 2.27 -3.78
N LEU A 144 -8.82 1.02 -3.36
CA LEU A 144 -9.36 -0.02 -4.26
C LEU A 144 -10.76 0.30 -4.77
N ARG A 145 -11.61 0.94 -3.97
CA ARG A 145 -12.91 1.44 -4.46
C ARG A 145 -12.75 2.53 -5.51
N GLY A 146 -11.86 3.49 -5.26
CA GLY A 146 -11.57 4.56 -6.23
C GLY A 146 -11.01 4.00 -7.53
N PHE A 147 -10.12 3.03 -7.45
CA PHE A 147 -9.52 2.34 -8.60
C PHE A 147 -10.57 1.50 -9.36
N ALA A 148 -11.41 0.75 -8.63
CA ALA A 148 -12.51 -0.04 -9.18
C ALA A 148 -13.52 0.81 -9.96
N ASN A 149 -13.90 1.96 -9.40
CA ASN A 149 -14.86 2.88 -10.03
C ASN A 149 -14.34 3.43 -11.35
N GLN A 150 -13.05 3.73 -11.45
CA GLN A 150 -12.44 4.23 -12.68
C GLN A 150 -12.30 3.15 -13.76
N LEU A 151 -12.11 1.90 -13.34
CA LEU A 151 -12.00 0.75 -14.26
C LEU A 151 -13.36 0.12 -14.58
N ASP A 152 -14.44 0.61 -13.97
CA ASP A 152 -15.79 0.00 -14.03
C ASP A 152 -15.74 -1.51 -13.70
N THR A 153 -14.97 -1.86 -12.67
CA THR A 153 -14.69 -3.24 -12.30
C THR A 153 -14.61 -3.42 -10.80
N PRO A 154 -15.40 -4.33 -10.20
CA PRO A 154 -15.31 -4.60 -8.78
C PRO A 154 -14.05 -5.43 -8.45
N PHE A 155 -13.41 -5.09 -7.34
CA PHE A 155 -12.36 -5.89 -6.74
C PHE A 155 -12.85 -6.56 -5.45
N SER A 156 -12.64 -7.87 -5.37
CA SER A 156 -12.77 -8.63 -4.12
C SER A 156 -11.49 -8.48 -3.32
N GLN A 157 -11.62 -8.25 -2.03
CA GLN A 157 -10.49 -8.07 -1.10
C GLN A 157 -10.41 -9.26 -0.16
N GLY A 158 -9.20 -9.75 0.07
CA GLY A 158 -8.90 -10.73 1.10
C GLY A 158 -8.89 -10.10 2.50
N HIS A 159 -8.61 -10.90 3.52
CA HIS A 159 -8.38 -10.39 4.86
C HIS A 159 -7.01 -9.72 4.96
N PRO A 160 -6.89 -8.57 5.65
CA PRO A 160 -5.61 -7.97 5.92
C PRO A 160 -4.77 -8.87 6.84
N THR A 161 -3.49 -8.95 6.56
CA THR A 161 -2.52 -9.76 7.30
C THR A 161 -1.38 -8.89 7.78
N VAL A 162 -1.09 -8.91 9.09
CA VAL A 162 0.07 -8.22 9.64
C VAL A 162 1.32 -9.03 9.28
N LEU A 163 2.22 -8.42 8.53
CA LEU A 163 3.50 -9.04 8.14
C LEU A 163 4.54 -8.95 9.26
N GLY A 164 4.46 -7.92 10.08
CA GLY A 164 5.33 -7.69 11.23
C GLY A 164 5.06 -6.36 11.90
N GLN A 165 5.47 -6.25 13.17
CA GLN A 165 5.49 -5.00 13.94
C GLN A 165 6.90 -4.77 14.48
N HIS A 166 7.34 -3.51 14.45
CA HIS A 166 8.65 -3.08 14.95
C HIS A 166 9.80 -3.89 14.34
N ARG A 167 9.77 -4.07 13.02
CA ARG A 167 10.78 -4.82 12.28
C ARG A 167 11.58 -3.93 11.35
N PRO A 168 12.88 -4.19 11.18
CA PRO A 168 13.61 -3.65 10.06
C PRO A 168 12.96 -4.08 8.74
N ILE A 169 13.01 -3.23 7.73
CA ILE A 169 12.40 -3.52 6.43
C ILE A 169 13.01 -4.77 5.79
N GLU A 170 14.29 -5.04 6.00
CA GLU A 170 14.99 -6.21 5.49
C GLU A 170 14.34 -7.51 5.97
N ASP A 171 13.93 -7.57 7.25
CA ASP A 171 13.26 -8.73 7.82
C ASP A 171 11.90 -8.97 7.16
N LEU A 172 11.14 -7.89 6.93
CA LEU A 172 9.83 -7.95 6.25
C LEU A 172 9.97 -8.41 4.80
N ILE A 173 10.98 -7.93 4.09
CA ILE A 173 11.29 -8.32 2.72
C ILE A 173 11.72 -9.80 2.67
N GLN A 174 12.65 -10.22 3.52
CA GLN A 174 13.16 -11.59 3.56
C GLN A 174 12.05 -12.62 3.84
N ALA A 175 11.16 -12.32 4.78
CA ALA A 175 10.03 -13.19 5.12
C ALA A 175 9.06 -13.39 3.96
N ASN A 176 8.99 -12.45 3.01
CA ASN A 176 8.02 -12.45 1.92
C ASN A 176 8.62 -12.58 0.51
N ARG A 177 9.95 -12.70 0.38
CA ARG A 177 10.66 -12.67 -0.91
C ARG A 177 10.22 -13.73 -1.91
N HIS A 178 9.70 -14.87 -1.48
CA HIS A 178 9.23 -15.95 -2.37
C HIS A 178 7.90 -15.62 -3.08
N ARG A 179 7.18 -14.61 -2.62
CA ARG A 179 5.90 -14.17 -3.17
C ARG A 179 6.05 -13.15 -4.30
N TRP A 180 7.23 -12.55 -4.44
CA TRP A 180 7.43 -11.40 -5.31
C TRP A 180 8.27 -11.77 -6.53
N ARG A 181 7.71 -11.48 -7.70
CA ARG A 181 8.39 -11.55 -9.00
C ARG A 181 8.32 -10.16 -9.64
N ARG A 182 8.68 -10.03 -10.90
CA ARG A 182 8.51 -8.79 -11.66
C ARG A 182 7.06 -8.32 -11.58
N THR A 183 6.83 -7.07 -11.19
CA THR A 183 5.50 -6.56 -10.86
C THR A 183 5.34 -5.11 -11.27
N LEU A 184 4.12 -4.71 -11.64
CA LEU A 184 3.74 -3.31 -11.68
C LEU A 184 3.56 -2.83 -10.24
N ALA A 185 4.37 -1.87 -9.84
CA ALA A 185 4.31 -1.26 -8.53
C ALA A 185 3.75 0.17 -8.62
N ILE A 186 2.81 0.50 -7.75
CA ILE A 186 2.31 1.85 -7.53
C ILE A 186 2.66 2.23 -6.11
N GLU A 187 3.57 3.18 -5.97
CA GLU A 187 4.04 3.70 -4.70
C GLU A 187 3.31 4.99 -4.36
N ILE A 188 2.77 5.07 -3.15
CA ILE A 188 1.99 6.20 -2.66
C ILE A 188 2.47 6.55 -1.26
N ASN A 189 2.89 7.80 -1.07
CA ASN A 189 3.32 8.33 0.20
C ASN A 189 2.23 9.25 0.78
N TYR A 190 1.72 8.94 1.96
CA TYR A 190 0.79 9.79 2.68
C TYR A 190 1.51 10.52 3.81
N GLN A 191 1.43 11.84 3.81
CA GLN A 191 1.93 12.65 4.91
C GLN A 191 0.74 13.32 5.62
N ILE A 192 0.64 13.11 6.91
CA ILE A 192 -0.41 13.70 7.73
C ILE A 192 0.22 14.87 8.49
N ARG A 193 -0.47 16.02 8.50
CA ARG A 193 -0.08 17.20 9.28
C ARG A 193 -1.24 17.62 10.16
N ASP A 194 -0.93 17.96 11.40
CA ASP A 194 -1.84 18.66 12.28
C ASP A 194 -2.11 20.08 11.76
N HIS A 195 -3.25 20.64 12.20
CA HIS A 195 -3.60 22.04 11.96
C HIS A 195 -2.72 23.01 12.71
#